data_58e030d86eef79a7db60ebaeabfd4f16
#
_entry.id   58e030d86eef79a7db60ebaeabfd4f16
#
_cell.length_a   1.000
_cell.length_b   1.000
_cell.length_c   1.000
_cell.angle_alpha   90.00
_cell.angle_beta   90.00
_cell.angle_gamma   90.00
#
_symmetry.space_group_name_H-M   'P 1'
#
loop_
_entity.id
_entity.type
_entity.pdbx_description
1 polymer ?
#
loop_
_entity_poly.entity_id
_entity_poly.type
_entity_poly.pdbx_seq_one_letter_code
_entity_poly.pdbx_strand_id
1 'polypeptide(L)'
;HGLGLLIIDYLQLITTTKNFDSMVNQVTEISRSLKGLARELNVPVIALSQLNRSVETRGGRPRLSDLRDSGSIEQDADVVMFIHRDKESESQIAEILIEKHRNGATGMVELVFDGSKTTFIEVEKRDFADFAADAAGSGNGFVDDNF
;
A
#
# COMPACT_ATOMS: atom_id res chain seq x y z
N HIS A 1 2.50 -29.58 10.31
CA HIS A 1 2.72 -28.11 10.23
C HIS A 1 1.38 -27.47 9.92
N GLY A 2 0.92 -26.53 10.77
CA GLY A 2 -0.30 -25.76 10.53
C GLY A 2 -0.05 -24.57 9.60
N LEU A 3 -1.12 -24.12 8.89
CA LEU A 3 -1.09 -22.87 8.15
C LEU A 3 -1.08 -21.69 9.15
N GLY A 4 -0.09 -20.80 9.05
CA GLY A 4 0.03 -19.65 9.94
C GLY A 4 -0.38 -18.30 9.33
N LEU A 5 -0.36 -18.20 7.99
CA LEU A 5 -0.68 -16.99 7.23
C LEU A 5 -1.03 -17.39 5.80
N LEU A 6 -2.02 -16.71 5.21
CA LEU A 6 -2.34 -16.79 3.79
C LEU A 6 -2.10 -15.42 3.13
N ILE A 7 -1.30 -15.39 2.06
CA ILE A 7 -1.05 -14.18 1.27
C ILE A 7 -1.58 -14.40 -0.14
N ILE A 8 -2.32 -13.45 -0.68
CA ILE A 8 -2.94 -13.49 -2.00
C ILE A 8 -2.47 -12.29 -2.81
N ASP A 9 -1.77 -12.54 -3.90
CA ASP A 9 -1.29 -11.52 -4.84
C ASP A 9 -1.88 -11.83 -6.22
N TYR A 10 -2.86 -11.08 -6.68
CA TYR A 10 -3.72 -10.08 -6.07
C TYR A 10 -5.20 -10.42 -6.38
N LEU A 11 -6.15 -9.77 -5.70
CA LEU A 11 -7.57 -10.17 -5.71
C LEU A 11 -8.18 -10.24 -7.10
N GLN A 12 -7.81 -9.33 -7.99
CA GLN A 12 -8.38 -9.22 -9.34
C GLN A 12 -7.98 -10.38 -10.28
N LEU A 13 -6.99 -11.20 -9.89
CA LEU A 13 -6.60 -12.41 -10.64
C LEU A 13 -7.40 -13.65 -10.23
N ILE A 14 -8.14 -13.58 -9.13
CA ILE A 14 -8.95 -14.70 -8.68
C ILE A 14 -10.15 -14.87 -9.63
N THR A 15 -10.24 -16.03 -10.21
CA THR A 15 -11.40 -16.42 -11.01
C THR A 15 -12.44 -17.12 -10.14
N THR A 16 -13.70 -16.88 -10.42
CA THR A 16 -14.82 -17.52 -9.73
C THR A 16 -15.56 -18.44 -10.73
N THR A 17 -16.20 -19.47 -10.20
CA THR A 17 -17.05 -20.35 -11.02
C THR A 17 -18.40 -19.71 -11.38
N LYS A 18 -18.77 -18.63 -10.69
CA LYS A 18 -19.98 -17.85 -10.96
C LYS A 18 -19.67 -16.76 -11.97
N ASN A 19 -20.58 -16.52 -12.89
CA ASN A 19 -20.54 -15.37 -13.77
C ASN A 19 -21.06 -14.14 -13.01
N PHE A 20 -20.32 -13.06 -13.04
CA PHE A 20 -20.72 -11.77 -12.48
C PHE A 20 -20.85 -10.73 -13.58
N ASP A 21 -21.84 -9.86 -13.45
CA ASP A 21 -22.11 -8.78 -14.40
C ASP A 21 -21.07 -7.66 -14.33
N SER A 22 -20.27 -7.62 -13.26
CA SER A 22 -19.23 -6.62 -13.08
C SER A 22 -18.07 -7.14 -12.22
N MET A 23 -16.88 -6.55 -12.45
CA MET A 23 -15.69 -6.79 -11.63
C MET A 23 -15.94 -6.44 -10.15
N VAL A 24 -16.72 -5.39 -9.88
CA VAL A 24 -17.09 -4.97 -8.51
C VAL A 24 -17.82 -6.09 -7.77
N ASN A 25 -18.80 -6.72 -8.43
CA ASN A 25 -19.55 -7.83 -7.83
C ASN A 25 -18.67 -9.06 -7.61
N GLN A 26 -17.78 -9.35 -8.54
CA GLN A 26 -16.82 -10.45 -8.41
C GLN A 26 -15.88 -10.21 -7.22
N VAL A 27 -15.26 -9.04 -7.11
CA VAL A 27 -14.35 -8.70 -6.01
C VAL A 27 -15.09 -8.68 -4.66
N THR A 28 -16.34 -8.23 -4.65
CA THR A 28 -17.20 -8.29 -3.45
C THR A 28 -17.39 -9.73 -2.96
N GLU A 29 -17.71 -10.66 -3.85
CA GLU A 29 -17.88 -12.07 -3.48
C GLU A 29 -16.55 -12.70 -3.00
N ILE A 30 -15.45 -12.38 -3.68
CA ILE A 30 -14.11 -12.84 -3.30
C ILE A 30 -13.76 -12.33 -1.89
N SER A 31 -13.95 -11.05 -1.63
CA SER A 31 -13.65 -10.42 -0.33
C SER A 31 -14.39 -11.11 0.81
N ARG A 32 -15.70 -11.35 0.65
CA ARG A 32 -16.52 -12.05 1.63
C ARG A 32 -16.07 -13.50 1.84
N SER A 33 -15.74 -14.20 0.75
CA SER A 33 -15.25 -15.57 0.81
C SER A 33 -13.94 -15.68 1.56
N LEU A 34 -13.01 -14.74 1.33
CA LEU A 34 -11.73 -14.69 2.04
C LEU A 34 -11.90 -14.36 3.53
N LYS A 35 -12.85 -13.50 3.87
CA LYS A 35 -13.19 -13.22 5.27
C LYS A 35 -13.77 -14.47 5.95
N GLY A 36 -14.61 -15.25 5.24
CA GLY A 36 -15.11 -16.54 5.70
C GLY A 36 -13.97 -17.54 5.93
N LEU A 37 -13.09 -17.67 4.94
CA LEU A 37 -11.94 -18.58 4.98
C LEU A 37 -10.99 -18.26 6.13
N ALA A 38 -10.67 -16.99 6.36
CA ALA A 38 -9.83 -16.56 7.46
C ALA A 38 -10.39 -17.00 8.83
N ARG A 39 -11.71 -16.92 9.00
CA ARG A 39 -12.41 -17.36 10.22
C ARG A 39 -12.43 -18.88 10.35
N GLU A 40 -12.73 -19.60 9.26
CA GLU A 40 -12.81 -21.06 9.24
C GLU A 40 -11.46 -21.70 9.57
N LEU A 41 -10.39 -21.21 8.95
CA LEU A 41 -9.04 -21.70 9.17
C LEU A 41 -8.37 -21.12 10.42
N ASN A 42 -8.97 -20.10 11.02
CA ASN A 42 -8.39 -19.33 12.14
C ASN A 42 -6.97 -18.83 11.85
N VAL A 43 -6.76 -18.28 10.64
CA VAL A 43 -5.48 -17.71 10.21
C VAL A 43 -5.69 -16.31 9.64
N PRO A 44 -4.70 -15.41 9.80
CA PRO A 44 -4.72 -14.13 9.11
C PRO A 44 -4.62 -14.32 7.59
N VAL A 45 -5.33 -13.47 6.85
CA VAL A 45 -5.27 -13.40 5.40
C VAL A 45 -4.84 -12.00 5.00
N ILE A 46 -3.75 -11.89 4.23
CA ILE A 46 -3.32 -10.66 3.58
C ILE A 46 -3.68 -10.77 2.10
N ALA A 47 -4.52 -9.87 1.62
CA ALA A 47 -4.91 -9.83 0.22
C ALA A 47 -4.44 -8.50 -0.40
N LEU A 48 -3.67 -8.58 -1.46
CA LEU A 48 -3.27 -7.42 -2.23
C LEU A 48 -4.39 -7.04 -3.19
N SER A 49 -4.62 -5.74 -3.35
CA SER A 49 -5.60 -5.20 -4.30
C SER A 49 -5.00 -4.05 -5.07
N GLN A 50 -5.22 -4.04 -6.36
CA GLN A 50 -4.86 -2.92 -7.20
C GLN A 50 -5.81 -1.75 -6.96
N LEU A 51 -5.28 -0.54 -6.85
CA LEU A 51 -6.06 0.68 -6.79
C LEU A 51 -6.56 1.11 -8.18
N ASN A 52 -7.63 1.89 -8.19
CA ASN A 52 -8.12 2.50 -9.42
C ASN A 52 -7.06 3.47 -9.98
N ARG A 53 -6.89 3.48 -11.31
CA ARG A 53 -5.96 4.39 -11.99
C ARG A 53 -6.25 5.88 -11.76
N SER A 54 -7.46 6.23 -11.37
CA SER A 54 -7.82 7.61 -10.99
C SER A 54 -6.95 8.19 -9.87
N VAL A 55 -6.38 7.32 -8.99
CA VAL A 55 -5.43 7.72 -7.95
C VAL A 55 -4.15 8.28 -8.57
N GLU A 56 -3.64 7.63 -9.61
CA GLU A 56 -2.43 8.08 -10.31
C GLU A 56 -2.65 9.44 -10.99
N THR A 57 -3.83 9.63 -11.59
CA THR A 57 -4.18 10.89 -12.27
C THR A 57 -4.40 12.04 -11.29
N ARG A 58 -5.00 11.76 -10.13
CA ARG A 58 -5.24 12.75 -9.08
C ARG A 58 -3.94 13.18 -8.40
N GLY A 59 -2.98 12.27 -8.30
CA GLY A 59 -1.78 12.43 -7.47
C GLY A 59 -2.08 12.37 -5.98
N GLY A 60 -1.01 12.40 -5.17
CA GLY A 60 -1.07 12.36 -3.71
C GLY A 60 -1.42 10.99 -3.12
N ARG A 61 -1.63 10.99 -1.81
CA ARG A 61 -1.85 9.76 -1.04
C ARG A 61 -3.16 9.06 -1.39
N PRO A 62 -3.18 7.73 -1.51
CA PRO A 62 -4.40 6.95 -1.67
C PRO A 62 -5.29 7.04 -0.41
N ARG A 63 -6.59 6.83 -0.61
CA ARG A 63 -7.62 6.91 0.43
C ARG A 63 -8.57 5.71 0.34
N LEU A 64 -9.33 5.43 1.39
CA LEU A 64 -10.35 4.36 1.38
C LEU A 64 -11.35 4.51 0.22
N SER A 65 -11.70 5.76 -0.15
CA SER A 65 -12.57 6.01 -1.31
C SER A 65 -12.01 5.48 -2.63
N ASP A 66 -10.72 5.28 -2.74
CA ASP A 66 -10.06 4.76 -3.94
C ASP A 66 -10.23 3.25 -4.10
N LEU A 67 -10.71 2.57 -3.04
CA LEU A 67 -11.19 1.18 -3.08
C LEU A 67 -12.66 1.06 -3.49
N ARG A 68 -13.36 2.16 -3.77
CA ARG A 68 -14.81 2.16 -4.01
C ARG A 68 -15.20 1.26 -5.19
N ASP A 69 -14.38 1.16 -6.22
CA ASP A 69 -14.59 0.25 -7.35
C ASP A 69 -14.26 -1.22 -7.02
N SER A 70 -13.75 -1.47 -5.83
CA SER A 70 -13.44 -2.79 -5.30
C SER A 70 -14.54 -3.32 -4.35
N GLY A 71 -15.73 -2.73 -4.41
CA GLY A 71 -16.91 -3.22 -3.72
C GLY A 71 -16.82 -3.18 -2.20
N SER A 72 -16.97 -4.33 -1.56
CA SER A 72 -17.03 -4.43 -0.10
C SER A 72 -15.68 -4.62 0.59
N ILE A 73 -14.55 -4.55 -0.13
CA ILE A 73 -13.22 -4.77 0.49
C ILE A 73 -13.06 -3.90 1.74
N GLU A 74 -13.40 -2.61 1.63
CA GLU A 74 -13.33 -1.71 2.77
C GLU A 74 -14.18 -2.19 3.95
N GLN A 75 -15.36 -2.75 3.70
CA GLN A 75 -16.25 -3.23 4.77
C GLN A 75 -15.77 -4.53 5.40
N ASP A 76 -15.28 -5.46 4.59
CA ASP A 76 -14.90 -6.82 4.99
C ASP A 76 -13.54 -6.85 5.70
N ALA A 77 -12.58 -6.03 5.26
CA ALA A 77 -11.24 -5.97 5.84
C ALA A 77 -11.25 -5.43 7.28
N ASP A 78 -10.48 -6.04 8.16
CA ASP A 78 -10.24 -5.53 9.52
C ASP A 78 -9.17 -4.43 9.52
N VAL A 79 -8.21 -4.53 8.62
CA VAL A 79 -7.13 -3.56 8.41
C VAL A 79 -7.05 -3.26 6.92
N VAL A 80 -6.90 -1.98 6.58
CA VAL A 80 -6.60 -1.53 5.21
C VAL A 80 -5.34 -0.69 5.27
N MET A 81 -4.35 -1.10 4.49
CA MET A 81 -3.07 -0.41 4.35
C MET A 81 -2.83 -0.06 2.89
N PHE A 82 -2.29 1.13 2.66
CA PHE A 82 -1.80 1.54 1.35
C PHE A 82 -0.30 1.71 1.39
N ILE A 83 0.36 1.37 0.28
CA ILE A 83 1.75 1.70 0.02
C ILE A 83 1.75 2.91 -0.90
N HIS A 84 2.32 4.01 -0.44
CA HIS A 84 2.46 5.22 -1.23
C HIS A 84 3.92 5.60 -1.36
N ARG A 85 4.33 5.95 -2.57
CA ARG A 85 5.63 6.55 -2.85
C ARG A 85 5.44 7.63 -3.89
N ASP A 86 5.92 8.82 -3.60
CA ASP A 86 5.93 9.91 -4.55
C ASP A 86 6.96 9.61 -5.65
N LYS A 87 6.46 9.46 -6.88
CA LYS A 87 7.30 9.14 -8.05
C LYS A 87 8.03 10.37 -8.59
N GLU A 88 7.53 11.58 -8.28
CA GLU A 88 8.12 12.85 -8.72
C GLU A 88 9.20 13.33 -7.75
N SER A 89 9.21 12.82 -6.55
CA SER A 89 10.25 13.09 -5.55
C SER A 89 11.47 12.20 -5.79
N GLU A 90 12.67 12.79 -5.70
CA GLU A 90 13.93 12.04 -5.63
C GLU A 90 14.05 11.22 -4.33
N SER A 91 13.14 11.43 -3.41
CA SER A 91 13.08 10.72 -2.14
C SER A 91 12.84 9.23 -2.33
N GLN A 92 13.63 8.43 -1.64
CA GLN A 92 13.44 6.98 -1.54
C GLN A 92 12.39 6.59 -0.49
N ILE A 93 11.72 7.57 0.13
CA ILE A 93 10.74 7.32 1.18
C ILE A 93 9.47 6.70 0.60
N ALA A 94 9.04 5.64 1.22
CA ALA A 94 7.75 5.01 0.99
C ALA A 94 6.93 5.06 2.27
N GLU A 95 5.66 5.37 2.16
CA GLU A 95 4.72 5.48 3.28
C GLU A 95 3.80 4.27 3.30
N ILE A 96 3.68 3.62 4.45
CA ILE A 96 2.65 2.62 4.72
C ILE A 96 1.54 3.34 5.49
N LEU A 97 0.43 3.61 4.80
CA LEU A 97 -0.72 4.32 5.36
C LEU A 97 -1.72 3.30 5.91
N ILE A 98 -1.94 3.29 7.22
CA ILE A 98 -2.97 2.46 7.86
C ILE A 98 -4.26 3.29 7.92
N GLU A 99 -5.10 3.15 6.90
CA GLU A 99 -6.31 3.96 6.73
C GLU A 99 -7.54 3.37 7.44
N LYS A 100 -7.49 2.07 7.74
CA LYS A 100 -8.50 1.39 8.54
C LYS A 100 -7.85 0.39 9.47
N HIS A 101 -8.27 0.38 10.73
CA HIS A 101 -7.88 -0.63 11.71
C HIS A 101 -9.04 -0.84 12.70
N ARG A 102 -9.77 -1.96 12.57
CA ARG A 102 -10.99 -2.20 13.36
C ARG A 102 -10.76 -2.21 14.88
N ASN A 103 -9.63 -2.75 15.31
CA ASN A 103 -9.30 -2.94 16.72
C ASN A 103 -8.06 -2.15 17.16
N GLY A 104 -7.61 -1.16 16.39
CA GLY A 104 -6.43 -0.36 16.69
C GLY A 104 -6.47 1.02 16.08
N ALA A 105 -5.39 1.77 16.23
CA ALA A 105 -5.24 3.10 15.68
C ALA A 105 -4.92 3.05 14.17
N THR A 106 -5.38 4.05 13.44
CA THR A 106 -4.87 4.39 12.11
C THR A 106 -3.60 5.22 12.24
N GLY A 107 -2.81 5.30 11.17
CA GLY A 107 -1.56 6.04 11.19
C GLY A 107 -0.71 5.81 9.97
N MET A 108 0.55 6.18 10.06
CA MET A 108 1.51 6.08 8.98
C MET A 108 2.86 5.60 9.50
N VAL A 109 3.52 4.76 8.72
CA VAL A 109 4.90 4.32 8.92
C VAL A 109 5.70 4.69 7.68
N GLU A 110 6.82 5.34 7.87
CA GLU A 110 7.77 5.69 6.81
C GLU A 110 8.88 4.65 6.73
N LEU A 111 9.21 4.25 5.52
CA LEU A 111 10.28 3.30 5.20
C LEU A 111 11.12 3.86 4.07
N VAL A 112 12.39 3.46 3.97
CA VAL A 112 13.19 3.70 2.77
C VAL A 112 13.03 2.54 1.81
N PHE A 113 12.75 2.84 0.55
CA PHE A 113 12.69 1.85 -0.51
C PHE A 113 13.99 1.84 -1.30
N ASP A 114 14.81 0.80 -1.10
CA ASP A 114 16.00 0.54 -1.92
C ASP A 114 15.57 -0.09 -3.25
N GLY A 115 15.47 0.73 -4.28
CA GLY A 115 15.08 0.28 -5.63
C GLY A 115 16.06 -0.70 -6.26
N SER A 116 17.34 -0.70 -5.86
CA SER A 116 18.36 -1.61 -6.39
C SER A 116 18.16 -3.05 -5.92
N LYS A 117 17.59 -3.21 -4.73
CA LYS A 117 17.30 -4.52 -4.09
C LYS A 117 15.80 -4.81 -3.99
N THR A 118 14.94 -3.87 -4.41
CA THR A 118 13.48 -3.98 -4.26
C THR A 118 13.09 -4.31 -2.80
N THR A 119 13.68 -3.59 -1.85
CA THR A 119 13.55 -3.88 -0.41
C THR A 119 13.14 -2.62 0.34
N PHE A 120 12.27 -2.80 1.34
CA PHE A 120 11.96 -1.75 2.31
C PHE A 120 12.91 -1.87 3.51
N ILE A 121 13.43 -0.74 3.95
CA ILE A 121 14.35 -0.63 5.07
C ILE A 121 13.69 0.25 6.13
N GLU A 122 13.65 -0.22 7.38
CA GLU A 122 13.23 0.59 8.51
C GLU A 122 14.28 1.67 8.78
N VAL A 123 13.81 2.90 9.01
CA VAL A 123 14.68 4.03 9.32
C VAL A 123 14.41 4.45 10.75
N GLU A 124 15.44 4.41 11.60
CA GLU A 124 15.36 5.01 12.92
C GLU A 124 15.18 6.55 12.77
N LYS A 125 14.37 7.16 13.65
CA LYS A 125 14.06 8.61 13.58
C LYS A 125 15.28 9.53 13.54
N ARG A 126 16.45 9.03 13.91
CA ARG A 126 17.73 9.78 13.85
C ARG A 126 18.28 9.88 12.43
N ASP A 127 18.06 8.85 11.62
CA ASP A 127 18.59 8.77 10.26
C ASP A 127 17.82 9.68 9.29
N PHE A 128 16.54 10.01 9.60
CA PHE A 128 15.74 10.94 8.82
C PHE A 128 16.34 12.35 8.76
N ALA A 129 16.93 12.83 9.84
CA ALA A 129 17.56 14.15 9.89
C ALA A 129 18.79 14.22 8.98
N ASP A 130 19.56 13.13 8.91
CA ASP A 130 20.78 13.04 8.09
C ASP A 130 20.45 12.88 6.61
N PHE A 131 19.43 12.07 6.25
CA PHE A 131 18.96 11.94 4.86
C PHE A 131 18.33 13.23 4.32
N ALA A 132 17.57 13.96 5.15
CA ALA A 132 17.00 15.24 4.77
C ALA A 132 18.08 16.34 4.61
N ALA A 133 19.16 16.26 5.36
CA ALA A 133 20.28 17.17 5.27
C ALA A 133 21.13 16.92 4.00
N ASP A 134 21.35 15.67 3.62
CA ASP A 134 22.07 15.27 2.39
C ASP A 134 21.29 15.69 1.14
N ALA A 135 19.98 15.50 1.12
CA ALA A 135 19.11 15.93 0.01
C ALA A 135 19.06 17.46 -0.14
N ALA A 136 19.20 18.21 0.96
CA ALA A 136 19.25 19.67 0.94
C ALA A 136 20.64 20.23 0.63
N GLY A 137 21.70 19.43 0.83
CA GLY A 137 23.09 19.86 0.69
C GLY A 137 23.66 19.75 -0.73
N SER A 138 23.03 19.04 -1.66
CA SER A 138 23.55 18.85 -3.01
C SER A 138 23.18 19.96 -4.01
N GLY A 139 22.54 21.04 -3.56
CA GLY A 139 22.01 22.15 -4.38
C GLY A 139 22.87 23.41 -4.43
N ASN A 140 24.13 23.42 -4.00
CA ASN A 140 24.94 24.63 -4.07
C ASN A 140 26.34 24.37 -4.63
N GLY A 141 26.52 24.56 -5.91
CA GLY A 141 27.82 24.44 -6.58
C GLY A 141 27.85 24.87 -8.02
N PHE A 142 27.24 26.01 -8.37
CA PHE A 142 27.63 26.74 -9.57
C PHE A 142 27.97 28.18 -9.15
N VAL A 143 29.24 28.40 -8.86
CA VAL A 143 29.84 29.73 -8.88
C VAL A 143 30.28 29.94 -10.33
N ASP A 144 29.57 30.84 -11.00
CA ASP A 144 29.97 31.34 -12.30
C ASP A 144 31.00 32.45 -12.05
N ASP A 145 32.26 32.07 -12.10
CA ASP A 145 33.37 33.02 -12.29
C ASP A 145 33.59 33.21 -13.78
N ASN A 146 33.09 34.29 -14.34
CA ASN A 146 33.69 34.87 -15.53
C ASN A 146 33.52 36.39 -15.58
N PHE A 147 34.66 37.01 -15.63
CA PHE A 147 35.05 38.30 -16.16
C PHE A 147 34.09 38.98 -17.14
#